data_3bf0f2ff2c8b127ea7817258d2863fa6
#
_entry.id   3bf0f2ff2c8b127ea7817258d2863fa6
#
_cell.length_a   1.000
_cell.length_b   1.000
_cell.length_c   1.000
_cell.angle_alpha   90.00
_cell.angle_beta   90.00
_cell.angle_gamma   90.00
#
_symmetry.space_group_name_H-M   'P 1'
#
loop_
_entity.id
_entity.type
_entity.pdbx_description
1 polymer ?
#
loop_
_entity_poly.entity_id
_entity_poly.type
_entity_poly.pdbx_seq_one_letter_code
_entity_poly.pdbx_strand_id
1 'polypeptide(L)'
;MSVVTPSWLELLQGGELAHVSVEPPRSGTAEPFPDDLDPRAASALVGQGITALYRHQAEAWEALRAGGNAIVTTSTASGKSLAFNLPVLDLLAREPKSRALYLYPTKALAQDQARALGAFGVKGVKPANYDGDTETERRWQIRKWANVILTTPDMLRRGPPAP
;
A
#
# COMPACT_ATOMS: atom_id res chain seq x y z
N MET A 1 -6.26 -15.19 30.46
CA MET A 1 -6.47 -14.64 29.10
C MET A 1 -7.67 -15.36 28.52
N SER A 2 -8.80 -14.69 28.36
CA SER A 2 -10.00 -15.30 27.77
C SER A 2 -9.77 -15.36 26.25
N VAL A 3 -9.72 -16.55 25.72
CA VAL A 3 -9.71 -16.78 24.27
C VAL A 3 -11.12 -16.45 23.78
N VAL A 4 -11.26 -15.34 23.05
CA VAL A 4 -12.52 -15.00 22.37
C VAL A 4 -12.67 -15.98 21.21
N THR A 5 -13.58 -16.92 21.34
CA THR A 5 -13.94 -17.86 20.27
C THR A 5 -14.60 -17.04 19.15
N PRO A 6 -14.07 -17.04 17.91
CA PRO A 6 -14.69 -16.29 16.83
C PRO A 6 -16.10 -16.84 16.52
N SER A 7 -17.05 -15.95 16.25
CA SER A 7 -18.46 -16.30 15.96
C SER A 7 -18.65 -17.26 14.78
N TRP A 8 -17.69 -17.30 13.83
CA TRP A 8 -17.72 -18.25 12.72
C TRP A 8 -17.46 -19.70 13.17
N LEU A 9 -16.81 -19.94 14.32
CA LEU A 9 -16.66 -21.30 14.88
C LEU A 9 -18.01 -21.86 15.35
N GLU A 10 -18.94 -21.04 15.78
CA GLU A 10 -20.30 -21.47 16.14
C GLU A 10 -21.08 -21.94 14.91
N LEU A 11 -20.85 -21.32 13.74
CA LEU A 11 -21.46 -21.73 12.48
C LEU A 11 -20.96 -23.10 11.98
N LEU A 12 -19.78 -23.52 12.45
CA LEU A 12 -19.18 -24.80 12.06
C LEU A 12 -19.54 -25.95 13.00
N GLN A 13 -20.15 -25.68 14.16
CA GLN A 13 -20.51 -26.72 15.15
C GLN A 13 -21.63 -27.68 14.69
N GLY A 14 -22.35 -27.35 13.62
CA GLY A 14 -23.37 -28.20 13.01
C GLY A 14 -22.94 -28.89 11.72
N GLY A 15 -21.69 -28.75 11.29
CA GLY A 15 -21.17 -29.26 10.02
C GLY A 15 -20.06 -30.30 10.18
N GLU A 16 -19.78 -31.01 9.13
CA GLU A 16 -18.66 -31.96 9.04
C GLU A 16 -17.31 -31.22 8.96
N LEU A 17 -16.79 -30.78 10.10
CA LEU A 17 -15.49 -30.14 10.16
C LEU A 17 -14.40 -31.20 10.17
N ALA A 18 -13.71 -31.39 9.07
CA ALA A 18 -12.67 -32.39 8.93
C ALA A 18 -11.35 -31.98 9.62
N HIS A 19 -11.02 -30.68 9.61
CA HIS A 19 -9.77 -30.19 10.21
C HIS A 19 -9.82 -28.68 10.45
N VAL A 20 -9.28 -28.20 11.58
CA VAL A 20 -9.01 -26.79 11.88
C VAL A 20 -7.53 -26.64 12.15
N SER A 21 -6.85 -25.83 11.35
CA SER A 21 -5.46 -25.42 11.61
C SER A 21 -5.47 -23.96 12.09
N VAL A 22 -4.93 -23.72 13.27
CA VAL A 22 -4.74 -22.37 13.81
C VAL A 22 -3.25 -22.05 13.76
N GLU A 23 -2.85 -21.14 12.88
CA GLU A 23 -1.50 -20.62 12.92
C GLU A 23 -1.36 -19.62 14.06
N PRO A 24 -0.37 -19.79 14.95
CA PRO A 24 -0.13 -18.81 16.00
C PRO A 24 0.27 -17.47 15.40
N PRO A 25 -0.11 -16.34 16.03
CA PRO A 25 0.31 -15.03 15.58
C PRO A 25 1.84 -14.94 15.59
N ARG A 26 2.44 -14.56 14.46
CA ARG A 26 3.86 -14.27 14.38
C ARG A 26 4.09 -12.84 14.90
N SER A 27 4.83 -12.71 16.01
CA SER A 27 5.29 -11.40 16.47
C SER A 27 6.35 -10.88 15.50
N GLY A 28 6.02 -9.82 14.78
CA GLY A 28 7.02 -9.07 14.00
C GLY A 28 7.86 -8.19 14.92
N THR A 29 9.12 -7.97 14.59
CA THR A 29 9.94 -6.93 15.25
C THR A 29 9.39 -5.58 14.84
N ALA A 30 8.99 -4.77 15.83
CA ALA A 30 8.52 -3.41 15.62
C ALA A 30 9.72 -2.46 15.70
N GLU A 31 9.84 -1.60 14.71
CA GLU A 31 10.83 -0.53 14.62
C GLU A 31 10.12 0.82 14.73
N PRO A 32 10.70 1.82 15.40
CA PRO A 32 10.13 3.16 15.44
C PRO A 32 10.05 3.77 14.03
N PHE A 33 9.26 4.81 13.90
CA PHE A 33 9.31 5.60 12.67
C PHE A 33 10.69 6.24 12.49
N PRO A 34 11.17 6.36 11.24
CA PRO A 34 12.40 7.09 10.97
C PRO A 34 12.32 8.54 11.48
N ASP A 35 13.38 9.04 12.09
CA ASP A 35 13.42 10.40 12.62
C ASP A 35 13.21 11.47 11.55
N ASP A 36 13.57 11.17 10.32
CA ASP A 36 13.44 12.06 9.17
C ASP A 36 12.12 11.86 8.38
N LEU A 37 11.18 11.06 8.88
CA LEU A 37 9.86 10.90 8.25
C LEU A 37 9.07 12.21 8.32
N ASP A 38 8.51 12.64 7.18
CA ASP A 38 7.68 13.85 7.13
C ASP A 38 6.51 13.77 8.14
N PRO A 39 6.31 14.79 8.99
CA PRO A 39 5.26 14.75 10.02
C PRO A 39 3.86 14.51 9.48
N ARG A 40 3.57 14.91 8.24
CA ARG A 40 2.27 14.68 7.59
C ARG A 40 2.08 13.21 7.23
N ALA A 41 3.14 12.54 6.78
CA ALA A 41 3.13 11.11 6.52
C ALA A 41 3.03 10.33 7.86
N ALA A 42 3.80 10.70 8.87
CA ALA A 42 3.71 10.09 10.19
C ALA A 42 2.31 10.21 10.82
N SER A 43 1.72 11.41 10.77
CA SER A 43 0.35 11.64 11.27
C SER A 43 -0.69 10.80 10.53
N ALA A 44 -0.53 10.65 9.21
CA ALA A 44 -1.43 9.82 8.41
C ALA A 44 -1.34 8.33 8.78
N LEU A 45 -0.14 7.82 9.06
CA LEU A 45 0.06 6.45 9.56
C LEU A 45 -0.60 6.24 10.91
N VAL A 46 -0.36 7.16 11.85
CA VAL A 46 -0.99 7.10 13.19
C VAL A 46 -2.51 7.15 13.08
N GLY A 47 -3.06 7.97 12.18
CA GLY A 47 -4.49 8.03 11.89
C GLY A 47 -5.08 6.71 11.37
N GLN A 48 -4.26 5.83 10.80
CA GLN A 48 -4.62 4.47 10.38
C GLN A 48 -4.28 3.41 11.45
N GLY A 49 -3.90 3.83 12.67
CA GLY A 49 -3.52 2.92 13.76
C GLY A 49 -2.13 2.31 13.63
N ILE A 50 -1.29 2.80 12.70
CA ILE A 50 0.08 2.34 12.50
C ILE A 50 0.99 3.23 13.36
N THR A 51 1.57 2.66 14.41
CA THR A 51 2.43 3.38 15.37
C THR A 51 3.90 2.98 15.30
N ALA A 52 4.21 1.92 14.55
CA ALA A 52 5.57 1.43 14.33
C ALA A 52 5.63 0.71 12.98
N LEU A 53 6.84 0.51 12.48
CA LEU A 53 7.09 -0.24 11.25
C LEU A 53 7.48 -1.67 11.58
N TYR A 54 7.18 -2.59 10.68
CA TYR A 54 7.86 -3.88 10.70
C TYR A 54 9.27 -3.72 10.13
N ARG A 55 10.19 -4.57 10.56
CA ARG A 55 11.60 -4.53 10.15
C ARG A 55 11.77 -4.46 8.63
N HIS A 56 11.09 -5.27 7.85
CA HIS A 56 11.17 -5.24 6.38
C HIS A 56 10.67 -3.92 5.75
N GLN A 57 9.80 -3.18 6.45
CA GLN A 57 9.32 -1.86 6.02
C GLN A 57 10.39 -0.80 6.31
N ALA A 58 11.05 -0.88 7.47
CA ALA A 58 12.16 0.01 7.82
C ALA A 58 13.37 -0.23 6.89
N GLU A 59 13.75 -1.48 6.64
CA GLU A 59 14.83 -1.83 5.70
C GLU A 59 14.54 -1.33 4.27
N ALA A 60 13.30 -1.45 3.80
CA ALA A 60 12.90 -0.92 2.50
C ALA A 60 12.99 0.62 2.46
N TRP A 61 12.57 1.29 3.53
CA TRP A 61 12.71 2.73 3.69
C TRP A 61 14.16 3.17 3.55
N GLU A 62 15.07 2.57 4.33
CA GLU A 62 16.50 2.90 4.31
C GLU A 62 17.11 2.70 2.92
N ALA A 63 16.82 1.56 2.27
CA ALA A 63 17.33 1.25 0.95
C ALA A 63 16.89 2.30 -0.10
N LEU A 64 15.62 2.70 -0.07
CA LEU A 64 15.08 3.68 -1.02
C LEU A 64 15.55 5.10 -0.71
N ARG A 65 15.70 5.46 0.56
CA ARG A 65 16.28 6.75 0.97
C ARG A 65 17.73 6.91 0.56
N ALA A 66 18.49 5.81 0.54
CA ALA A 66 19.87 5.78 0.01
C ALA A 66 19.95 5.82 -1.53
N GLY A 67 18.81 5.96 -2.24
CA GLY A 67 18.75 5.97 -3.70
C GLY A 67 18.86 4.59 -4.35
N GLY A 68 18.70 3.53 -3.56
CA GLY A 68 18.74 2.14 -4.03
C GLY A 68 17.39 1.63 -4.51
N ASN A 69 17.36 0.33 -4.80
CA ASN A 69 16.16 -0.44 -5.12
C ASN A 69 15.90 -1.45 -4.00
N ALA A 70 14.63 -1.76 -3.77
CA ALA A 70 14.23 -2.75 -2.78
C ALA A 70 13.34 -3.83 -3.40
N ILE A 71 13.57 -5.09 -3.03
CA ILE A 71 12.70 -6.23 -3.32
C ILE A 71 12.23 -6.76 -1.96
N VAL A 72 10.91 -6.73 -1.74
CA VAL A 72 10.32 -7.20 -0.48
C VAL A 72 9.64 -8.53 -0.68
N THR A 73 10.22 -9.59 -0.09
CA THR A 73 9.72 -10.97 -0.14
C THR A 73 9.33 -11.43 1.27
N THR A 74 8.06 -11.30 1.60
CA THR A 74 7.50 -11.72 2.89
C THR A 74 6.19 -12.46 2.67
N SER A 75 5.68 -13.16 3.70
CA SER A 75 4.39 -13.86 3.65
C SER A 75 3.23 -12.93 3.29
N THR A 76 2.09 -13.49 2.89
CA THR A 76 0.86 -12.72 2.71
C THR A 76 0.44 -12.06 4.03
N ALA A 77 -0.28 -10.95 3.93
CA ALA A 77 -0.76 -10.16 5.08
C ALA A 77 0.34 -9.64 6.04
N SER A 78 1.60 -9.54 5.59
CA SER A 78 2.72 -9.03 6.39
C SER A 78 2.90 -7.51 6.34
N GLY A 79 1.97 -6.76 5.73
CA GLY A 79 2.09 -5.31 5.59
C GLY A 79 3.07 -4.84 4.50
N LYS A 80 3.37 -5.68 3.49
CA LYS A 80 4.26 -5.32 2.37
C LYS A 80 3.92 -4.00 1.68
N SER A 81 2.62 -3.68 1.58
CA SER A 81 2.18 -2.47 0.91
C SER A 81 2.75 -1.20 1.54
N LEU A 82 2.95 -1.20 2.86
CA LEU A 82 3.54 -0.05 3.54
C LEU A 82 5.03 0.12 3.20
N ALA A 83 5.75 -0.95 2.93
CA ALA A 83 7.17 -0.88 2.57
C ALA A 83 7.45 -0.02 1.33
N PHE A 84 6.51 0.01 0.36
CA PHE A 84 6.63 0.86 -0.82
C PHE A 84 5.71 2.09 -0.77
N ASN A 85 4.62 2.09 -0.01
CA ASN A 85 3.75 3.25 0.15
C ASN A 85 4.40 4.33 1.02
N LEU A 86 5.08 3.96 2.10
CA LEU A 86 5.67 4.92 3.04
C LEU A 86 6.67 5.87 2.36
N PRO A 87 7.66 5.40 1.58
CA PRO A 87 8.59 6.29 0.87
C PRO A 87 7.90 7.22 -0.13
N VAL A 88 6.84 6.74 -0.79
CA VAL A 88 6.07 7.55 -1.73
C VAL A 88 5.23 8.61 -1.00
N LEU A 89 4.59 8.26 0.11
CA LEU A 89 3.83 9.21 0.94
C LEU A 89 4.74 10.32 1.48
N ASP A 90 5.93 9.95 1.97
CA ASP A 90 6.92 10.91 2.46
C ASP A 90 7.41 11.84 1.34
N LEU A 91 7.82 11.27 0.22
CA LEU A 91 8.29 12.05 -0.94
C LEU A 91 7.22 13.04 -1.40
N LEU A 92 5.99 12.60 -1.60
CA LEU A 92 4.91 13.44 -2.08
C LEU A 92 4.41 14.46 -1.03
N ALA A 93 4.59 14.17 0.25
CA ALA A 93 4.37 15.15 1.30
C ALA A 93 5.36 16.30 1.21
N ARG A 94 6.64 16.02 0.96
CA ARG A 94 7.72 17.01 0.81
C ARG A 94 7.68 17.70 -0.55
N GLU A 95 7.45 16.92 -1.60
CA GLU A 95 7.53 17.35 -3.00
C GLU A 95 6.25 16.99 -3.77
N PRO A 96 5.18 17.77 -3.63
CA PRO A 96 3.89 17.44 -4.26
C PRO A 96 3.91 17.42 -5.80
N LYS A 97 4.98 17.93 -6.43
CA LYS A 97 5.19 17.88 -7.89
C LYS A 97 5.83 16.57 -8.36
N SER A 98 6.44 15.81 -7.47
CA SER A 98 6.98 14.49 -7.77
C SER A 98 5.86 13.53 -8.15
N ARG A 99 6.19 12.46 -8.85
CA ARG A 99 5.22 11.46 -9.33
C ARG A 99 5.68 10.06 -9.01
N ALA A 100 4.71 9.19 -8.75
CA ALA A 100 4.93 7.76 -8.55
C ALA A 100 4.08 6.95 -9.54
N LEU A 101 4.66 5.88 -10.05
CA LEU A 101 4.00 4.91 -10.92
C LEU A 101 3.93 3.56 -10.21
N TYR A 102 2.73 3.03 -10.09
CA TYR A 102 2.46 1.73 -9.51
C TYR A 102 1.97 0.77 -10.57
N LEU A 103 2.59 -0.41 -10.64
CA LEU A 103 2.22 -1.45 -11.59
C LEU A 103 1.63 -2.65 -10.85
N TYR A 104 0.41 -3.00 -11.19
CA TYR A 104 -0.28 -4.14 -10.61
C TYR A 104 -0.69 -5.14 -11.69
N PRO A 105 -0.70 -6.44 -11.36
CA PRO A 105 -1.05 -7.49 -12.33
C PRO A 105 -2.51 -7.41 -12.80
N THR A 106 -3.40 -6.86 -11.97
CA THR A 106 -4.84 -6.76 -12.29
C THR A 106 -5.40 -5.37 -12.00
N LYS A 107 -6.44 -4.97 -12.75
CA LYS A 107 -7.18 -3.72 -12.52
C LYS A 107 -7.81 -3.68 -11.12
N ALA A 108 -8.39 -4.79 -10.66
CA ALA A 108 -9.03 -4.88 -9.35
C ALA A 108 -8.03 -4.56 -8.23
N LEU A 109 -6.84 -5.15 -8.28
CA LEU A 109 -5.80 -4.86 -7.29
C LEU A 109 -5.32 -3.41 -7.36
N ALA A 110 -5.17 -2.84 -8.56
CA ALA A 110 -4.82 -1.44 -8.72
C ALA A 110 -5.88 -0.51 -8.09
N GLN A 111 -7.16 -0.81 -8.28
CA GLN A 111 -8.28 -0.05 -7.70
C GLN A 111 -8.31 -0.13 -6.17
N ASP A 112 -8.11 -1.33 -5.61
CA ASP A 112 -8.04 -1.52 -4.15
C ASP A 112 -6.87 -0.76 -3.54
N GLN A 113 -5.71 -0.82 -4.17
CA GLN A 113 -4.52 -0.11 -3.72
C GLN A 113 -4.65 1.41 -3.87
N ALA A 114 -5.33 1.91 -4.89
CA ALA A 114 -5.62 3.34 -5.01
C ALA A 114 -6.51 3.83 -3.88
N ARG A 115 -7.54 3.05 -3.51
CA ARG A 115 -8.41 3.36 -2.37
C ARG A 115 -7.63 3.33 -1.06
N ALA A 116 -6.82 2.29 -0.83
CA ALA A 116 -6.00 2.15 0.36
C ALA A 116 -4.99 3.31 0.50
N LEU A 117 -4.33 3.70 -0.60
CA LEU A 117 -3.39 4.82 -0.61
C LEU A 117 -4.11 6.16 -0.34
N GLY A 118 -5.28 6.36 -0.94
CA GLY A 118 -6.10 7.55 -0.70
C GLY A 118 -6.60 7.66 0.75
N ALA A 119 -6.85 6.53 1.41
CA ALA A 119 -7.32 6.48 2.79
C ALA A 119 -6.30 7.03 3.81
N PHE A 120 -5.00 7.08 3.49
CA PHE A 120 -4.01 7.75 4.33
C PHE A 120 -4.28 9.27 4.48
N GLY A 121 -4.95 9.88 3.51
CA GLY A 121 -5.35 11.29 3.60
C GLY A 121 -4.18 12.29 3.61
N VAL A 122 -2.99 11.89 3.17
CA VAL A 122 -1.83 12.79 3.10
C VAL A 122 -2.11 13.91 2.10
N LYS A 123 -2.10 15.15 2.57
CA LYS A 123 -2.34 16.32 1.72
C LYS A 123 -1.31 16.38 0.59
N GLY A 124 -1.80 16.48 -0.64
CA GLY A 124 -0.94 16.51 -1.82
C GLY A 124 -0.82 15.17 -2.54
N VAL A 125 -1.15 14.05 -1.91
CA VAL A 125 -1.17 12.73 -2.55
C VAL A 125 -2.49 12.57 -3.32
N LYS A 126 -2.39 12.31 -4.62
CA LYS A 126 -3.51 12.25 -5.57
C LYS A 126 -3.43 10.95 -6.39
N PRO A 127 -3.87 9.82 -5.80
CA PRO A 127 -3.85 8.54 -6.50
C PRO A 127 -4.96 8.48 -7.55
N ALA A 128 -4.66 7.91 -8.70
CA ALA A 128 -5.65 7.64 -9.75
C ALA A 128 -5.32 6.35 -10.50
N ASN A 129 -6.37 5.60 -10.81
CA ASN A 129 -6.28 4.46 -11.71
C ASN A 129 -6.23 4.90 -13.17
N TYR A 130 -5.32 4.30 -13.91
CA TYR A 130 -5.17 4.51 -15.34
C TYR A 130 -5.16 3.15 -16.03
N ASP A 131 -6.29 2.75 -16.58
CA ASP A 131 -6.51 1.43 -17.16
C ASP A 131 -7.24 1.51 -18.51
N GLY A 132 -7.52 0.33 -19.10
CA GLY A 132 -8.19 0.24 -20.39
C GLY A 132 -9.61 0.78 -20.41
N ASP A 133 -10.29 0.79 -19.27
CA ASP A 133 -11.68 1.25 -19.13
C ASP A 133 -11.75 2.76 -18.85
N THR A 134 -10.59 3.39 -18.62
CA THR A 134 -10.52 4.85 -18.41
C THR A 134 -10.83 5.57 -19.72
N GLU A 135 -11.88 6.38 -19.72
CA GLU A 135 -12.29 7.21 -20.86
C GLU A 135 -11.16 8.16 -21.31
N THR A 136 -11.08 8.45 -22.61
CA THR A 136 -9.99 9.24 -23.20
C THR A 136 -9.87 10.64 -22.57
N GLU A 137 -11.01 11.31 -22.33
CA GLU A 137 -11.01 12.63 -21.69
C GLU A 137 -10.51 12.57 -20.24
N ARG A 138 -10.93 11.52 -19.51
CA ARG A 138 -10.49 11.29 -18.14
C ARG A 138 -9.00 10.95 -18.06
N ARG A 139 -8.46 10.27 -19.07
CA ARG A 139 -7.01 9.99 -19.16
C ARG A 139 -6.17 11.26 -19.17
N TRP A 140 -6.60 12.26 -19.94
CA TRP A 140 -5.91 13.55 -19.98
C TRP A 140 -5.97 14.26 -18.60
N GLN A 141 -7.13 14.28 -17.96
CA GLN A 141 -7.29 14.84 -16.63
C GLN A 141 -6.39 14.14 -15.61
N ILE A 142 -6.39 12.79 -15.55
CA ILE A 142 -5.54 12.02 -14.65
C ILE A 142 -4.06 12.41 -14.84
N ARG A 143 -3.58 12.45 -16.06
CA ARG A 143 -2.20 12.84 -16.36
C ARG A 143 -1.85 14.24 -15.89
N LYS A 144 -2.81 15.14 -15.87
CA LYS A 144 -2.60 16.53 -15.46
C LYS A 144 -2.57 16.70 -13.94
N TRP A 145 -3.47 16.04 -13.21
CA TRP A 145 -3.65 16.31 -11.78
C TRP A 145 -3.13 15.20 -10.85
N ALA A 146 -3.09 13.94 -11.29
CA ALA A 146 -2.64 12.84 -10.45
C ALA A 146 -1.11 12.84 -10.33
N ASN A 147 -0.63 12.58 -9.13
CA ASN A 147 0.79 12.37 -8.87
C ASN A 147 1.13 10.93 -8.48
N VAL A 148 0.13 10.09 -8.24
CA VAL A 148 0.28 8.64 -8.15
C VAL A 148 -0.62 7.98 -9.17
N ILE A 149 -0.01 7.33 -10.15
CA ILE A 149 -0.72 6.60 -11.21
C ILE A 149 -0.62 5.12 -10.93
N LEU A 150 -1.76 4.45 -10.79
CA LEU A 150 -1.85 3.00 -10.64
C LEU A 150 -2.37 2.41 -11.95
N THR A 151 -1.63 1.46 -12.50
CA THR A 151 -1.92 0.89 -13.82
C THR A 151 -1.50 -0.57 -13.93
N THR A 152 -1.68 -1.18 -15.09
CA THR A 152 -1.25 -2.54 -15.39
C THR A 152 -0.15 -2.54 -16.45
N PRO A 153 0.70 -3.59 -16.52
CA PRO A 153 1.75 -3.69 -17.56
C PRO A 153 1.23 -3.56 -18.99
N ASP A 154 0.01 -4.05 -19.28
CA ASP A 154 -0.60 -3.95 -20.61
C ASP A 154 -0.86 -2.52 -21.04
N MET A 155 -1.18 -1.64 -20.10
CA MET A 155 -1.39 -0.23 -20.38
C MET A 155 -0.08 0.49 -20.75
N LEU A 156 1.03 0.10 -20.12
CA LEU A 156 2.34 0.65 -20.49
C LEU A 156 2.79 0.20 -21.88
N ARG A 157 2.46 -1.03 -22.30
CA ARG A 157 2.78 -1.53 -23.65
C ARG A 157 2.01 -0.81 -24.76
N ARG A 158 0.81 -0.32 -24.46
CA ARG A 158 -0.03 0.44 -25.41
C ARG A 158 0.37 1.91 -25.55
N GLY A 159 1.41 2.32 -24.89
CA GLY A 159 1.96 3.66 -24.81
C GLY A 159 1.91 4.20 -23.39
N PRO A 160 3.04 4.70 -22.86
CA PRO A 160 3.06 5.27 -21.53
C PRO A 160 2.06 6.43 -21.47
N PRO A 161 1.50 6.71 -20.29
CA PRO A 161 0.93 8.01 -20.05
C PRO A 161 2.08 9.01 -20.30
N ALA A 162 2.03 9.71 -21.42
CA ALA A 162 3.02 10.75 -21.71
C ALA A 162 3.05 11.76 -20.55
N PRO A 163 4.21 12.29 -20.21
CA PRO A 163 4.40 13.18 -19.08
C PRO A 163 3.50 14.41 -19.12
#